data_6f116c52edeadc0e4fa18e09db7c491a
#
_entry.id   6f116c52edeadc0e4fa18e09db7c491a
#
_cell.length_a   1.000
_cell.length_b   1.000
_cell.length_c   1.000
_cell.angle_alpha   90.00
_cell.angle_beta   90.00
_cell.angle_gamma   90.00
#
_symmetry.space_group_name_H-M   'P 1'
#
loop_
_entity.id
_entity.type
_entity.pdbx_description
1 polymer ?
#
loop_
_entity_poly.entity_id
_entity_poly.type
_entity_poly.pdbx_seq_one_letter_code
_entity_poly.pdbx_strand_id
1 'polypeptide(L)'
;MRLISYLGLFFLIFIVFFSCDKAEELVTFSESDLKIEKTKDVEILYSDSAVVRIRIKAPLLVFHLQVSDPFQEFSEGIHIDFFNPQGKITSTLTADYAARYQSKKKTFLKKNVRWMSVNKEVMESPELTWNEETQNLYTNKFVVIATPKDTVFSQGFNADQSFNQIQMRAIDGSMEVKNKSKDGF
;
A
#
# COMPACT_ATOMS: atom_id res chain seq x y z
N MET A 1 -75.73 -6.31 -6.22
CA MET A 1 -74.44 -6.54 -6.92
C MET A 1 -73.61 -5.25 -7.08
N ARG A 2 -74.17 -4.06 -7.26
CA ARG A 2 -73.35 -2.81 -7.41
C ARG A 2 -72.62 -2.34 -6.14
N LEU A 3 -73.20 -2.58 -4.92
CA LEU A 3 -72.61 -2.12 -3.67
C LEU A 3 -71.33 -2.86 -3.33
N ILE A 4 -71.24 -4.14 -3.62
CA ILE A 4 -70.05 -4.98 -3.40
C ILE A 4 -68.90 -4.55 -4.30
N SER A 5 -69.20 -4.09 -5.51
CA SER A 5 -68.18 -3.58 -6.47
C SER A 5 -67.53 -2.29 -5.97
N TYR A 6 -68.30 -1.38 -5.38
CA TYR A 6 -67.75 -0.14 -4.81
C TYR A 6 -66.92 -0.38 -3.52
N LEU A 7 -67.31 -1.37 -2.71
CA LEU A 7 -66.54 -1.76 -1.53
C LEU A 7 -65.18 -2.35 -1.88
N GLY A 8 -65.10 -3.17 -2.94
CA GLY A 8 -63.87 -3.72 -3.48
C GLY A 8 -62.94 -2.64 -4.04
N LEU A 9 -63.51 -1.67 -4.76
CA LEU A 9 -62.74 -0.55 -5.33
C LEU A 9 -62.17 0.35 -4.21
N PHE A 10 -62.95 0.59 -3.15
CA PHE A 10 -62.51 1.40 -2.01
C PHE A 10 -61.35 0.70 -1.23
N PHE A 11 -61.44 -0.63 -1.10
CA PHE A 11 -60.39 -1.42 -0.44
C PHE A 11 -59.10 -1.45 -1.26
N LEU A 12 -59.20 -1.49 -2.59
CA LEU A 12 -58.05 -1.45 -3.48
C LEU A 12 -57.32 -0.09 -3.42
N ILE A 13 -58.09 1.02 -3.34
CA ILE A 13 -57.52 2.37 -3.21
C ILE A 13 -56.83 2.53 -1.85
N PHE A 14 -57.34 1.91 -0.77
CA PHE A 14 -56.75 2.03 0.57
C PHE A 14 -55.38 1.33 0.68
N ILE A 15 -55.13 0.27 -0.09
CA ILE A 15 -53.85 -0.44 -0.11
C ILE A 15 -52.72 0.42 -0.73
N VAL A 16 -53.03 1.33 -1.64
CA VAL A 16 -52.04 2.18 -2.31
C VAL A 16 -51.44 3.24 -1.36
N PHE A 17 -52.14 3.58 -0.27
CA PHE A 17 -51.63 4.56 0.71
C PHE A 17 -50.71 3.98 1.80
N PHE A 18 -50.51 2.65 1.84
CA PHE A 18 -49.52 2.01 2.73
C PHE A 18 -48.20 1.72 2.02
N SER A 19 -47.83 2.51 0.98
CA SER A 19 -46.46 2.52 0.50
C SER A 19 -45.57 3.13 1.59
N CYS A 20 -44.89 2.25 2.35
CA CYS A 20 -43.98 2.60 3.41
C CYS A 20 -42.82 3.38 2.77
N ASP A 21 -42.80 4.69 2.98
CA ASP A 21 -41.58 5.50 2.84
C ASP A 21 -40.58 4.98 3.85
N LYS A 22 -39.64 4.17 3.40
CA LYS A 22 -38.36 4.06 4.10
C LYS A 22 -37.72 5.44 3.95
N ALA A 23 -37.78 6.25 4.99
CA ALA A 23 -36.95 7.41 5.09
C ALA A 23 -35.50 6.90 4.94
N GLU A 24 -34.90 7.13 3.77
CA GLU A 24 -33.46 7.07 3.63
C GLU A 24 -32.92 8.06 4.67
N GLU A 25 -32.25 7.51 5.68
CA GLU A 25 -31.47 8.30 6.61
C GLU A 25 -30.49 9.10 5.75
N LEU A 26 -30.80 10.37 5.52
CA LEU A 26 -29.89 11.31 4.88
C LEU A 26 -28.64 11.37 5.76
N VAL A 27 -27.64 10.57 5.39
CA VAL A 27 -26.32 10.64 6.00
C VAL A 27 -25.80 12.04 5.75
N THR A 28 -25.94 12.91 6.73
CA THR A 28 -25.42 14.27 6.69
C THR A 28 -23.91 14.16 6.79
N PHE A 29 -23.22 14.15 5.65
CA PHE A 29 -21.77 14.23 5.62
C PHE A 29 -21.37 15.61 6.15
N SER A 30 -20.58 15.64 7.20
CA SER A 30 -19.92 16.86 7.64
C SER A 30 -18.96 17.32 6.55
N GLU A 31 -18.77 18.64 6.40
CA GLU A 31 -17.81 19.20 5.44
C GLU A 31 -16.37 18.70 5.70
N SER A 32 -16.07 18.26 6.92
CA SER A 32 -14.83 17.55 7.29
C SER A 32 -14.75 16.13 6.72
N ASP A 33 -15.88 15.43 6.54
CA ASP A 33 -15.93 14.05 6.04
C ASP A 33 -15.71 14.00 4.53
N LEU A 34 -16.03 15.08 3.81
CA LEU A 34 -15.76 15.23 2.38
C LEU A 34 -14.27 15.41 2.04
N LYS A 35 -13.43 15.66 3.04
CA LYS A 35 -11.99 15.92 2.89
C LYS A 35 -11.13 14.67 2.96
N ILE A 36 -11.68 13.58 3.46
CA ILE A 36 -10.97 12.34 3.74
C ILE A 36 -11.82 11.16 3.26
N GLU A 37 -11.27 10.38 2.35
CA GLU A 37 -11.87 9.12 1.92
C GLU A 37 -11.12 7.96 2.58
N LYS A 38 -11.86 7.00 3.16
CA LYS A 38 -11.29 5.84 3.86
C LYS A 38 -11.75 4.54 3.22
N THR A 39 -10.82 3.65 2.96
CA THR A 39 -11.07 2.31 2.45
C THR A 39 -10.37 1.27 3.32
N LYS A 40 -11.11 0.25 3.76
CA LYS A 40 -10.56 -0.85 4.57
C LYS A 40 -10.16 -2.03 3.69
N ASP A 41 -9.22 -2.83 4.20
CA ASP A 41 -8.78 -4.11 3.62
C ASP A 41 -8.42 -3.97 2.13
N VAL A 42 -7.57 -2.98 1.81
CA VAL A 42 -7.23 -2.67 0.43
C VAL A 42 -6.17 -3.62 -0.12
N GLU A 43 -6.33 -3.96 -1.39
CA GLU A 43 -5.32 -4.58 -2.22
C GLU A 43 -5.15 -3.78 -3.52
N ILE A 44 -3.93 -3.26 -3.75
CA ILE A 44 -3.59 -2.47 -4.92
C ILE A 44 -2.57 -3.24 -5.75
N LEU A 45 -2.86 -3.45 -7.02
CA LEU A 45 -1.98 -4.15 -7.96
C LEU A 45 -1.41 -3.16 -8.98
N TYR A 46 -0.10 -3.14 -9.09
CA TYR A 46 0.59 -2.41 -10.16
C TYR A 46 1.13 -3.42 -11.17
N SER A 47 0.74 -3.26 -12.43
CA SER A 47 1.18 -4.11 -13.53
C SER A 47 1.98 -3.31 -14.56
N ASP A 48 2.96 -3.96 -15.15
CA ASP A 48 3.68 -3.51 -16.32
C ASP A 48 3.58 -4.58 -17.41
N SER A 49 3.15 -4.17 -18.61
CA SER A 49 3.00 -5.08 -19.75
C SER A 49 2.13 -6.31 -19.43
N ALA A 50 1.00 -6.09 -18.76
CA ALA A 50 0.05 -7.11 -18.29
C ALA A 50 0.61 -8.11 -17.23
N VAL A 51 1.79 -7.85 -16.68
CA VAL A 51 2.38 -8.64 -15.59
C VAL A 51 2.34 -7.84 -14.30
N VAL A 52 1.76 -8.40 -13.23
CA VAL A 52 1.78 -7.78 -11.90
C VAL A 52 3.23 -7.71 -11.42
N ARG A 53 3.67 -6.51 -11.05
CA ARG A 53 5.02 -6.23 -10.55
C ARG A 53 5.04 -5.94 -9.05
N ILE A 54 3.98 -5.32 -8.54
CA ILE A 54 3.87 -4.91 -7.14
C ILE A 54 2.45 -5.16 -6.68
N ARG A 55 2.31 -5.67 -5.47
CA ARG A 55 1.06 -5.77 -4.75
C ARG A 55 1.19 -5.09 -3.40
N ILE A 56 0.34 -4.12 -3.13
CA ILE A 56 0.25 -3.45 -1.84
C ILE A 56 -1.00 -3.92 -1.12
N LYS A 57 -0.86 -4.32 0.14
CA LYS A 57 -1.96 -4.64 1.04
C LYS A 57 -1.89 -3.76 2.27
N ALA A 58 -3.04 -3.28 2.72
CA ALA A 58 -3.15 -2.51 3.96
C ALA A 58 -4.52 -2.67 4.60
N PRO A 59 -4.61 -2.69 5.95
CA PRO A 59 -5.88 -2.72 6.66
C PRO A 59 -6.73 -1.46 6.43
N LEU A 60 -6.06 -0.31 6.33
CA LEU A 60 -6.70 0.99 6.14
C LEU A 60 -5.89 1.85 5.16
N LEU A 61 -6.59 2.40 4.18
CA LEU A 61 -6.11 3.43 3.27
C LEU A 61 -6.96 4.69 3.45
N VAL A 62 -6.31 5.81 3.69
CA VAL A 62 -6.93 7.13 3.85
C VAL A 62 -6.42 8.05 2.74
N PHE A 63 -7.34 8.63 1.98
CA PHE A 63 -7.01 9.65 0.98
C PHE A 63 -7.18 11.05 1.58
N HIS A 64 -6.12 11.84 1.58
CA HIS A 64 -6.12 13.24 1.96
C HIS A 64 -6.17 14.10 0.69
N LEU A 65 -7.40 14.43 0.23
CA LEU A 65 -7.62 15.06 -1.08
C LEU A 65 -7.55 16.58 -1.05
N GLN A 66 -7.94 17.21 0.06
CA GLN A 66 -8.07 18.68 0.16
C GLN A 66 -6.88 19.32 0.90
N VAL A 67 -5.67 18.84 0.65
CA VAL A 67 -4.42 19.42 1.12
C VAL A 67 -3.61 19.94 -0.07
N SER A 68 -2.66 20.84 0.17
CA SER A 68 -1.83 21.42 -0.90
C SER A 68 -1.06 20.38 -1.73
N ASP A 69 -0.77 19.22 -1.16
CA ASP A 69 -0.13 18.08 -1.80
C ASP A 69 -0.88 16.80 -1.39
N PRO A 70 -1.90 16.39 -2.16
CA PRO A 70 -2.71 15.23 -1.84
C PRO A 70 -1.89 13.95 -1.69
N PHE A 71 -2.23 13.13 -0.69
CA PHE A 71 -1.51 11.90 -0.41
C PHE A 71 -2.41 10.78 0.09
N GLN A 72 -1.93 9.56 -0.06
CA GLN A 72 -2.49 8.34 0.46
C GLN A 72 -1.77 7.96 1.74
N GLU A 73 -2.50 7.71 2.81
CA GLU A 73 -1.97 7.32 4.11
C GLU A 73 -2.35 5.89 4.45
N PHE A 74 -1.37 5.12 4.90
CA PHE A 74 -1.51 3.77 5.41
C PHE A 74 -1.16 3.79 6.89
N SER A 75 -2.12 4.18 7.73
CA SER A 75 -1.89 4.45 9.16
C SER A 75 -1.86 3.21 10.03
N GLU A 76 -2.38 2.09 9.54
CA GLU A 76 -2.45 0.80 10.24
C GLU A 76 -1.47 -0.25 9.67
N GLY A 77 -0.42 0.24 8.99
CA GLY A 77 0.58 -0.59 8.38
C GLY A 77 0.38 -0.83 6.89
N ILE A 78 1.46 -1.30 6.26
CA ILE A 78 1.52 -1.61 4.84
C ILE A 78 2.36 -2.87 4.62
N HIS A 79 1.94 -3.69 3.65
CA HIS A 79 2.67 -4.84 3.15
C HIS A 79 2.78 -4.75 1.63
N ILE A 80 3.99 -4.80 1.11
CA ILE A 80 4.29 -4.67 -0.32
C ILE A 80 5.01 -5.93 -0.77
N ASP A 81 4.46 -6.64 -1.76
CA ASP A 81 5.11 -7.75 -2.44
C ASP A 81 5.66 -7.29 -3.80
N PHE A 82 6.91 -7.63 -4.07
CA PHE A 82 7.56 -7.40 -5.36
C PHE A 82 7.62 -8.71 -6.14
N PHE A 83 7.27 -8.67 -7.43
CA PHE A 83 7.20 -9.85 -8.29
C PHE A 83 8.21 -9.77 -9.44
N ASN A 84 8.75 -10.92 -9.81
CA ASN A 84 9.52 -11.06 -11.04
C ASN A 84 8.59 -11.18 -12.27
N PRO A 85 9.14 -11.17 -13.51
CA PRO A 85 8.35 -11.33 -14.73
C PRO A 85 7.54 -12.64 -14.80
N GLN A 86 7.93 -13.66 -14.04
CA GLN A 86 7.26 -14.97 -13.97
C GLN A 86 6.16 -15.00 -12.90
N GLY A 87 5.82 -13.85 -12.26
CA GLY A 87 4.78 -13.73 -11.25
C GLY A 87 5.13 -14.34 -9.90
N LYS A 88 6.41 -14.60 -9.61
CA LYS A 88 6.88 -15.08 -8.30
C LYS A 88 7.33 -13.92 -7.44
N ILE A 89 6.98 -13.93 -6.16
CA ILE A 89 7.47 -12.97 -5.18
C ILE A 89 8.99 -13.10 -5.08
N THR A 90 9.69 -11.99 -5.19
CA THR A 90 11.16 -11.88 -5.02
C THR A 90 11.53 -11.27 -3.68
N SER A 91 10.71 -10.35 -3.19
CA SER A 91 10.91 -9.71 -1.89
C SER A 91 9.61 -9.13 -1.35
N THR A 92 9.60 -8.83 -0.07
CA THR A 92 8.51 -8.16 0.63
C THR A 92 9.05 -6.95 1.39
N LEU A 93 8.23 -5.90 1.53
CA LEU A 93 8.54 -4.71 2.31
C LEU A 93 7.35 -4.40 3.20
N THR A 94 7.58 -4.25 4.49
CA THR A 94 6.56 -3.94 5.50
C THR A 94 6.94 -2.70 6.30
N ALA A 95 5.95 -1.99 6.82
CA ALA A 95 6.11 -0.89 7.77
C ALA A 95 4.82 -0.70 8.56
N ASP A 96 4.91 -0.10 9.76
CA ASP A 96 3.71 0.23 10.56
C ASP A 96 2.98 1.46 10.03
N TYR A 97 3.64 2.28 9.22
CA TYR A 97 3.10 3.50 8.65
C TYR A 97 3.69 3.78 7.28
N ALA A 98 2.85 4.23 6.35
CA ALA A 98 3.34 4.78 5.09
C ALA A 98 2.49 5.97 4.62
N ALA A 99 3.12 6.89 3.87
CA ALA A 99 2.48 7.98 3.17
C ALA A 99 2.99 8.07 1.74
N ARG A 100 2.07 7.95 0.76
CA ARG A 100 2.39 7.98 -0.66
C ARG A 100 1.93 9.29 -1.29
N TYR A 101 2.86 10.04 -1.83
CA TYR A 101 2.64 11.28 -2.58
C TYR A 101 2.71 10.99 -4.08
N GLN A 102 1.55 10.95 -4.72
CA GLN A 102 1.45 10.60 -6.14
C GLN A 102 2.12 11.66 -7.03
N SER A 103 2.02 12.95 -6.67
CA SER A 103 2.66 14.07 -7.36
C SER A 103 4.19 13.94 -7.40
N LYS A 104 4.78 13.41 -6.31
CA LYS A 104 6.23 13.22 -6.14
C LYS A 104 6.71 11.84 -6.58
N LYS A 105 5.78 10.91 -6.86
CA LYS A 105 6.07 9.48 -7.11
C LYS A 105 6.95 8.89 -6.00
N LYS A 106 6.62 9.22 -4.73
CA LYS A 106 7.38 8.80 -3.55
C LYS A 106 6.46 8.24 -2.48
N THR A 107 6.89 7.13 -1.91
CA THR A 107 6.27 6.53 -0.74
C THR A 107 7.26 6.59 0.42
N PHE A 108 6.85 7.23 1.52
CA PHE A 108 7.61 7.32 2.77
C PHE A 108 7.09 6.26 3.71
N LEU A 109 7.96 5.34 4.14
CA LEU A 109 7.66 4.28 5.09
C LEU A 109 8.35 4.61 6.42
N LYS A 110 7.65 4.39 7.54
CA LYS A 110 8.15 4.69 8.88
C LYS A 110 7.72 3.63 9.88
N LYS A 111 8.49 3.50 10.95
CA LYS A 111 8.31 2.57 12.05
C LYS A 111 8.40 1.12 11.59
N ASN A 112 9.34 0.38 12.16
CA ASN A 112 9.54 -1.04 11.91
C ASN A 112 9.61 -1.39 10.41
N VAL A 113 10.29 -0.54 9.62
CA VAL A 113 10.46 -0.80 8.20
C VAL A 113 11.36 -2.01 8.03
N ARG A 114 10.82 -3.02 7.35
CA ARG A 114 11.52 -4.29 7.13
C ARG A 114 11.32 -4.76 5.70
N TRP A 115 12.42 -4.91 4.98
CA TRP A 115 12.46 -5.58 3.69
C TRP A 115 13.06 -6.99 3.86
N MET A 116 12.54 -7.96 3.11
CA MET A 116 13.03 -9.34 3.14
C MET A 116 12.99 -9.93 1.73
N SER A 117 14.13 -10.50 1.29
CA SER A 117 14.21 -11.27 0.05
C SER A 117 13.81 -12.73 0.24
N VAL A 118 13.50 -13.42 -0.86
CA VAL A 118 13.29 -14.89 -0.84
C VAL A 118 14.57 -15.66 -0.45
N ASN A 119 15.73 -15.04 -0.56
CA ASN A 119 17.02 -15.59 -0.13
C ASN A 119 17.31 -15.41 1.37
N LYS A 120 16.32 -14.92 2.14
CA LYS A 120 16.44 -14.63 3.58
C LYS A 120 17.39 -13.48 3.91
N GLU A 121 17.63 -12.60 2.97
CA GLU A 121 18.29 -11.33 3.25
C GLU A 121 17.25 -10.38 3.86
N VAL A 122 17.61 -9.68 4.90
CA VAL A 122 16.72 -8.78 5.64
C VAL A 122 17.38 -7.43 5.75
N MET A 123 16.62 -6.37 5.51
CA MET A 123 17.00 -4.99 5.81
C MET A 123 15.98 -4.39 6.78
N GLU A 124 16.48 -3.78 7.85
CA GLU A 124 15.64 -3.09 8.84
C GLU A 124 16.11 -1.65 9.02
N SER A 125 15.14 -0.73 9.12
CA SER A 125 15.39 0.70 9.33
C SER A 125 14.19 1.35 10.02
N PRO A 126 14.36 2.45 10.78
CA PRO A 126 13.24 3.21 11.31
C PRO A 126 12.42 3.92 10.24
N GLU A 127 13.03 4.25 9.09
CA GLU A 127 12.36 4.85 7.95
C GLU A 127 13.02 4.49 6.62
N LEU A 128 12.23 4.50 5.55
CA LEU A 128 12.68 4.26 4.18
C LEU A 128 11.85 5.11 3.23
N THR A 129 12.47 5.60 2.18
CA THR A 129 11.78 6.25 1.06
C THR A 129 11.89 5.37 -0.17
N TRP A 130 10.75 5.04 -0.77
CA TRP A 130 10.69 4.44 -2.09
C TRP A 130 10.38 5.51 -3.12
N ASN A 131 11.29 5.69 -4.07
CA ASN A 131 11.07 6.51 -5.26
C ASN A 131 10.55 5.59 -6.38
N GLU A 132 9.26 5.71 -6.72
CA GLU A 132 8.56 4.86 -7.67
C GLU A 132 9.02 5.11 -9.11
N GLU A 133 9.48 6.34 -9.41
CA GLU A 133 9.95 6.70 -10.76
C GLU A 133 11.31 6.11 -11.07
N THR A 134 12.26 6.22 -10.14
CA THR A 134 13.62 5.69 -10.29
C THR A 134 13.73 4.25 -9.82
N GLN A 135 12.66 3.69 -9.23
CA GLN A 135 12.60 2.36 -8.62
C GLN A 135 13.66 2.14 -7.54
N ASN A 136 14.06 3.20 -6.83
CA ASN A 136 15.07 3.15 -5.78
C ASN A 136 14.45 3.25 -4.39
N LEU A 137 15.04 2.50 -3.47
CA LEU A 137 14.76 2.50 -2.03
C LEU A 137 15.94 3.13 -1.32
N TYR A 138 15.72 4.14 -0.48
CA TYR A 138 16.82 4.82 0.21
C TYR A 138 16.41 5.36 1.58
N THR A 139 17.39 5.48 2.45
CA THR A 139 17.28 6.17 3.73
C THR A 139 18.63 6.78 4.14
N ASN A 140 18.58 7.82 4.98
CA ASN A 140 19.77 8.37 5.64
C ASN A 140 19.86 7.94 7.12
N LYS A 141 18.95 7.06 7.56
CA LYS A 141 18.93 6.53 8.92
C LYS A 141 19.81 5.31 9.06
N PHE A 142 19.98 4.87 10.31
CA PHE A 142 20.64 3.64 10.62
C PHE A 142 19.91 2.45 9.99
N VAL A 143 20.67 1.53 9.41
CA VAL A 143 20.16 0.35 8.72
C VAL A 143 20.92 -0.87 9.20
N VAL A 144 20.21 -1.93 9.46
CA VAL A 144 20.76 -3.27 9.69
C VAL A 144 20.45 -4.12 8.47
N ILE A 145 21.48 -4.71 7.86
CA ILE A 145 21.33 -5.66 6.76
C ILE A 145 21.87 -7.00 7.21
N ALA A 146 20.99 -7.98 7.35
CA ALA A 146 21.34 -9.34 7.70
C ALA A 146 21.19 -10.26 6.47
N THR A 147 22.19 -11.05 6.23
CA THR A 147 22.19 -12.18 5.29
C THR A 147 22.24 -13.49 6.08
N PRO A 148 22.05 -14.67 5.47
CA PRO A 148 22.23 -15.93 6.17
C PRO A 148 23.63 -16.16 6.76
N LYS A 149 24.63 -15.36 6.34
CA LYS A 149 26.03 -15.51 6.75
C LYS A 149 26.54 -14.36 7.61
N ASP A 150 26.11 -13.12 7.31
CA ASP A 150 26.71 -11.90 7.82
C ASP A 150 25.65 -10.88 8.22
N THR A 151 26.02 -9.97 9.13
CA THR A 151 25.22 -8.80 9.47
C THR A 151 26.08 -7.55 9.32
N VAL A 152 25.54 -6.57 8.61
CA VAL A 152 26.20 -5.29 8.34
C VAL A 152 25.36 -4.16 8.89
N PHE A 153 25.98 -3.20 9.52
CA PHE A 153 25.39 -1.97 10.02
C PHE A 153 25.82 -0.80 9.14
N SER A 154 24.90 0.08 8.80
CA SER A 154 25.20 1.23 7.95
C SER A 154 24.45 2.48 8.39
N GLN A 155 25.08 3.62 8.26
CA GLN A 155 24.42 4.92 8.37
C GLN A 155 24.08 5.41 6.98
N GLY A 156 22.87 5.09 6.54
CA GLY A 156 22.40 5.37 5.19
C GLY A 156 22.48 4.18 4.24
N PHE A 157 21.50 4.13 3.36
CA PHE A 157 21.28 3.02 2.44
C PHE A 157 20.64 3.54 1.15
N ASN A 158 21.04 2.97 0.04
CA ASN A 158 20.39 3.15 -1.26
C ASN A 158 20.49 1.85 -2.06
N ALA A 159 19.36 1.38 -2.60
CA ALA A 159 19.31 0.19 -3.43
C ALA A 159 18.28 0.35 -4.56
N ASP A 160 18.47 -0.41 -5.63
CA ASP A 160 17.40 -0.66 -6.58
C ASP A 160 16.29 -1.51 -5.94
N GLN A 161 15.07 -1.44 -6.47
CA GLN A 161 13.89 -2.15 -5.95
C GLN A 161 14.09 -3.67 -5.85
N SER A 162 14.98 -4.24 -6.67
CA SER A 162 15.30 -5.66 -6.70
C SER A 162 16.48 -6.03 -5.78
N PHE A 163 17.09 -5.05 -5.12
CA PHE A 163 18.27 -5.19 -4.27
C PHE A 163 19.48 -5.87 -4.95
N ASN A 164 19.58 -5.73 -6.28
CA ASN A 164 20.75 -6.20 -7.02
C ASN A 164 21.97 -5.28 -6.85
N GLN A 165 21.69 -3.99 -6.61
CA GLN A 165 22.72 -2.98 -6.39
C GLN A 165 22.42 -2.27 -5.07
N ILE A 166 23.33 -2.43 -4.11
CA ILE A 166 23.22 -1.84 -2.77
C ILE A 166 24.41 -0.91 -2.56
N GLN A 167 24.12 0.31 -2.14
CA GLN A 167 25.10 1.30 -1.71
C GLN A 167 24.86 1.65 -0.25
N MET A 168 25.89 1.56 0.57
CA MET A 168 25.87 1.84 2.00
C MET A 168 26.89 2.93 2.33
N ARG A 169 26.58 3.75 3.34
CA ARG A 169 27.49 4.78 3.85
C ARG A 169 27.93 4.42 5.26
N ALA A 170 29.19 4.74 5.63
CA ALA A 170 29.72 4.50 6.96
C ALA A 170 29.37 3.08 7.48
N ILE A 171 29.95 2.08 6.83
CA ILE A 171 29.72 0.67 7.11
C ILE A 171 30.49 0.28 8.38
N ASP A 172 29.82 -0.42 9.29
CA ASP A 172 30.45 -1.16 10.39
C ASP A 172 30.02 -2.64 10.25
N GLY A 173 31.01 -3.54 10.19
CA GLY A 173 30.84 -4.97 9.95
C GLY A 173 31.53 -5.48 8.70
N SER A 174 31.38 -6.76 8.41
CA SER A 174 31.91 -7.41 7.21
C SER A 174 30.79 -8.10 6.42
N MET A 175 30.90 -8.12 5.10
CA MET A 175 29.96 -8.80 4.23
C MET A 175 30.72 -9.58 3.14
N GLU A 176 30.40 -10.86 2.97
CA GLU A 176 30.88 -11.63 1.82
C GLU A 176 30.10 -11.20 0.55
N VAL A 177 30.78 -10.48 -0.33
CA VAL A 177 30.22 -10.12 -1.65
C VAL A 177 30.50 -11.26 -2.63
N LYS A 178 29.47 -11.96 -3.09
CA LYS A 178 29.58 -12.83 -4.25
C LYS A 178 29.71 -11.97 -5.49
N ASN A 179 30.94 -11.85 -6.03
CA ASN A 179 31.10 -11.38 -7.39
C ASN A 179 30.36 -12.35 -8.31
N LYS A 180 29.27 -11.91 -8.96
CA LYS A 180 28.81 -12.54 -10.18
C LYS A 180 29.91 -12.28 -11.20
N SER A 181 30.82 -13.25 -11.38
CA SER A 181 31.73 -13.24 -12.52
C SER A 181 30.91 -13.06 -13.79
N LYS A 182 31.31 -12.10 -14.58
CA LYS A 182 30.87 -11.96 -15.97
C LYS A 182 31.50 -13.12 -16.76
N ASP A 183 30.97 -14.32 -16.60
CA ASP A 183 31.31 -15.43 -17.47
C ASP A 183 30.22 -15.54 -18.52
N GLY A 184 30.52 -15.05 -19.69
CA GLY A 184 29.61 -15.11 -20.81
C GLY A 184 30.09 -14.23 -21.96
N PHE A 185 31.16 -14.62 -22.62
CA PHE A 185 31.38 -14.29 -24.03
C PHE A 185 30.60 -15.26 -24.89
#